data_b730892ece891e41ef0fc00c8e997a23
#
_entry.id   b730892ece891e41ef0fc00c8e997a23
#
_cell.length_a   1.000
_cell.length_b   1.000
_cell.length_c   1.000
_cell.angle_alpha   90.00
_cell.angle_beta   90.00
_cell.angle_gamma   90.00
#
_symmetry.space_group_name_H-M   'P 1'
#
loop_
_entity.id
_entity.type
_entity.pdbx_description
1 polymer ?
#
loop_
_entity_poly.entity_id
_entity_poly.type
_entity_poly.pdbx_seq_one_letter_code
_entity_poly.pdbx_strand_id
1 'polypeptide(L)' 'MANFETMMQATLRVDEAERKVRVAALRLNNLVPGTPLRYGVEATRRLRAADAELEAARVAYEAAQDLPAPED' A
#
# COMPACT_ATOMS: atom_id res chain seq x y z
N MET A 1 21.75 -12.22 -4.37
CA MET A 1 21.21 -13.21 -3.46
C MET A 1 19.72 -13.08 -3.35
N ALA A 2 19.05 -14.23 -3.38
CA ALA A 2 17.58 -14.24 -3.46
C ALA A 2 16.92 -13.48 -2.30
N ASN A 3 17.42 -13.64 -1.05
CA ASN A 3 16.81 -12.99 0.11
C ASN A 3 16.92 -11.48 0.08
N PHE A 4 18.06 -10.94 -0.31
CA PHE A 4 18.27 -9.50 -0.39
C PHE A 4 17.36 -8.89 -1.45
N GLU A 5 17.30 -9.50 -2.61
CA GLU A 5 16.45 -9.01 -3.71
C GLU A 5 14.99 -9.09 -3.34
N THR A 6 14.56 -10.19 -2.73
CA THR A 6 13.18 -10.37 -2.27
C THR A 6 12.82 -9.32 -1.24
N MET A 7 13.70 -9.05 -0.27
CA MET A 7 13.46 -8.03 0.75
C MET A 7 13.41 -6.63 0.15
N MET A 8 14.30 -6.34 -0.81
CA MET A 8 14.28 -5.06 -1.49
C MET A 8 12.97 -4.84 -2.24
N GLN A 9 12.51 -5.84 -2.98
CA GLN A 9 11.25 -5.76 -3.69
C GLN A 9 10.06 -5.60 -2.74
N ALA A 10 10.08 -6.34 -1.63
CA ALA A 10 9.03 -6.23 -0.62
C ALA A 10 9.00 -4.83 0.00
N THR A 11 10.16 -4.25 0.29
CA THR A 11 10.27 -2.89 0.82
C THR A 11 9.73 -1.86 -0.16
N LEU A 12 10.12 -1.97 -1.43
CA LEU A 12 9.64 -1.05 -2.47
C LEU A 12 8.13 -1.15 -2.63
N ARG A 13 7.58 -2.35 -2.54
CA ARG A 13 6.15 -2.57 -2.64
C ARG A 13 5.40 -1.90 -1.48
N VAL A 14 5.92 -2.02 -0.25
CA VAL A 14 5.34 -1.35 0.91
C VAL A 14 5.41 0.17 0.74
N ASP A 15 6.55 0.71 0.34
CA ASP A 15 6.72 2.16 0.14
C ASP A 15 5.75 2.70 -0.91
N GLU A 16 5.58 1.99 -2.01
CA GLU A 16 4.64 2.39 -3.06
C GLU A 16 3.19 2.33 -2.57
N ALA A 17 2.84 1.28 -1.83
CA ALA A 17 1.50 1.13 -1.27
C ALA A 17 1.20 2.23 -0.25
N GLU A 18 2.17 2.60 0.59
CA GLU A 18 2.02 3.71 1.54
C GLU A 18 1.80 5.03 0.81
N ARG A 19 2.50 5.26 -0.29
CA ARG A 19 2.32 6.46 -1.11
C ARG A 19 0.91 6.51 -1.67
N LYS A 20 0.41 5.40 -2.17
CA LYS A 20 -0.96 5.33 -2.72
C LYS A 20 -2.00 5.63 -1.66
N VAL A 21 -1.81 5.11 -0.44
CA VAL A 21 -2.71 5.41 0.68
C VAL A 21 -2.70 6.91 1.00
N ARG A 22 -1.52 7.52 1.08
CA ARG A 22 -1.41 8.97 1.36
C ARG A 22 -2.10 9.80 0.28
N VAL A 23 -1.89 9.47 -0.99
CA VAL A 23 -2.53 10.19 -2.10
C VAL A 23 -4.04 10.04 -2.03
N ALA A 24 -4.52 8.83 -1.80
CA ALA A 24 -5.96 8.57 -1.72
C ALA A 24 -6.60 9.32 -0.54
N ALA A 25 -5.92 9.33 0.62
CA ALA A 25 -6.39 10.04 1.80
C ALA A 25 -6.44 11.54 1.56
N LEU A 26 -5.42 12.11 0.91
CA LEU A 26 -5.40 13.54 0.58
C LEU A 26 -6.54 13.91 -0.37
N ARG A 27 -6.80 13.09 -1.36
CA ARG A 27 -7.92 13.35 -2.29
C ARG A 27 -9.25 13.37 -1.56
N LEU A 28 -9.46 12.43 -0.64
CA LEU A 28 -10.69 12.39 0.15
C LEU A 28 -10.80 13.63 1.04
N ASN A 29 -9.73 14.01 1.72
CA ASN A 29 -9.71 15.15 2.62
C ASN A 29 -9.87 16.49 1.89
N ASN A 30 -9.49 16.55 0.61
CA ASN A 30 -9.54 17.78 -0.17
C ASN A 30 -10.85 17.96 -0.93
N LEU A 31 -11.82 17.07 -0.75
CA LEU A 31 -13.13 17.25 -1.34
C LEU A 31 -13.81 18.47 -0.69
N VAL A 32 -14.25 19.41 -1.53
CA VAL A 32 -14.87 20.63 -1.04
C VAL A 32 -16.33 20.40 -0.71
N PRO A 33 -16.91 21.19 0.23
CA PRO A 33 -18.35 21.13 0.49
C PRO A 33 -19.14 21.38 -0.78
N GLY A 34 -20.19 20.60 -0.98
CA GLY A 34 -21.02 20.70 -2.18
C GLY A 34 -20.58 19.78 -3.32
N THR A 35 -19.45 19.08 -3.16
CA THR A 35 -19.03 18.06 -4.13
C THR A 35 -20.11 16.97 -4.20
N PRO A 36 -20.49 16.50 -5.41
CA PRO A 36 -21.47 15.42 -5.52
C PRO A 36 -21.05 14.19 -4.74
N LEU A 37 -22.03 13.54 -4.10
CA LEU A 37 -21.80 12.38 -3.24
C LEU A 37 -21.01 11.27 -3.95
N ARG A 38 -21.22 11.08 -5.25
CA ARG A 38 -20.52 10.04 -6.03
C ARG A 38 -19.00 10.19 -5.97
N TYR A 39 -18.49 11.41 -5.88
CA TYR A 39 -17.03 11.64 -5.79
C TYR A 39 -16.50 11.23 -4.42
N GLY A 40 -17.26 11.48 -3.36
CA GLY A 40 -16.90 11.03 -2.03
C GLY A 40 -16.91 9.51 -1.91
N VAL A 41 -17.93 8.86 -2.50
CA VAL A 41 -18.02 7.40 -2.53
C VAL A 41 -16.85 6.81 -3.29
N GLU A 42 -16.51 7.38 -4.44
CA GLU A 42 -15.38 6.88 -5.24
C GLU A 42 -14.06 7.09 -4.53
N ALA A 43 -13.85 8.25 -3.90
CA ALA A 43 -12.62 8.53 -3.16
C ALA A 43 -12.46 7.56 -1.98
N THR A 44 -13.55 7.26 -1.28
CA THR A 44 -13.53 6.29 -0.19
C THR A 44 -13.19 4.89 -0.70
N ARG A 45 -13.75 4.51 -1.84
CA ARG A 45 -13.47 3.21 -2.44
C ARG A 45 -12.00 3.08 -2.82
N ARG A 46 -11.42 4.15 -3.39
CA ARG A 46 -10.00 4.17 -3.74
C ARG A 46 -9.11 4.07 -2.51
N LEU A 47 -9.48 4.76 -1.43
CA LEU A 47 -8.73 4.67 -0.19
C LEU A 47 -8.76 3.25 0.38
N ARG A 48 -9.92 2.62 0.39
CA ARG A 48 -10.05 1.24 0.85
C ARG A 48 -9.24 0.27 0.01
N ALA A 49 -9.22 0.46 -1.30
CA ALA A 49 -8.42 -0.37 -2.20
C ALA A 49 -6.93 -0.17 -1.93
N ALA A 50 -6.50 1.07 -1.70
CA ALA A 50 -5.11 1.37 -1.36
C ALA A 50 -4.71 0.76 -0.01
N ASP A 51 -5.59 0.82 0.99
CA ASP A 51 -5.36 0.19 2.28
C ASP A 51 -5.22 -1.32 2.16
N ALA A 52 -6.03 -1.95 1.32
CA ALA A 52 -5.95 -3.39 1.08
C ALA A 52 -4.62 -3.77 0.40
N GLU A 53 -4.16 -2.94 -0.55
CA GLU A 53 -2.85 -3.15 -1.17
C GLU A 53 -1.72 -3.03 -0.15
N LEU A 54 -1.81 -2.04 0.74
CA LEU A 54 -0.80 -1.84 1.78
C LEU A 54 -0.77 -3.04 2.73
N GLU A 55 -1.93 -3.53 3.14
CA GLU A 55 -2.00 -4.71 4.00
C GLU A 55 -1.38 -5.92 3.33
N ALA A 56 -1.69 -6.15 2.05
CA ALA A 56 -1.10 -7.25 1.28
C ALA A 56 0.42 -7.09 1.16
N ALA A 57 0.89 -5.86 0.95
CA ALA A 57 2.32 -5.58 0.86
C ALA A 57 3.03 -5.85 2.19
N ARG A 58 2.41 -5.49 3.31
CA ARG A 58 2.95 -5.76 4.64
C ARG A 58 3.03 -7.25 4.94
N VAL A 59 1.98 -7.99 4.58
CA VAL A 59 1.97 -9.45 4.74
C VAL A 59 3.11 -10.07 3.92
N ALA A 60 3.28 -9.62 2.68
CA ALA A 60 4.37 -10.10 1.84
C ALA A 60 5.74 -9.74 2.40
N TYR A 61 5.87 -8.55 2.99
CA TYR A 61 7.11 -8.12 3.63
C TYR A 61 7.45 -9.03 4.82
N GLU A 62 6.47 -9.29 5.69
CA GLU A 62 6.66 -10.18 6.83
C GLU A 62 7.04 -11.60 6.40
N ALA A 63 6.37 -12.11 5.35
CA ALA A 63 6.69 -13.42 4.81
C ALA A 63 8.13 -13.47 4.26
N ALA A 64 8.58 -12.38 3.64
CA ALA A 64 9.94 -12.30 3.14
C ALA A 64 10.97 -12.27 4.27
N GLN A 65 10.64 -11.62 5.39
CA GLN A 65 11.51 -11.62 6.57
C GLN A 65 11.64 -13.00 7.20
N ASP A 66 10.60 -13.81 7.13
CA ASP A 66 10.57 -15.13 7.72
C ASP A 66 11.23 -16.19 6.87
N LEU A 67 11.63 -15.85 5.63
CA LEU A 67 12.38 -16.78 4.79
C LEU A 67 13.75 -17.04 5.41
N PRO A 68 14.15 -18.31 5.48
CA PRO A 68 15.47 -18.62 6.02
C PRO A 68 16.56 -18.02 5.15
N ALA A 69 17.63 -17.57 5.79
CA ALA A 69 18.79 -17.09 5.07
C ALA A 69 19.38 -18.26 4.26
N PRO A 70 19.86 -18.00 3.03
CA PRO A 70 20.49 -19.07 2.27
C PRO A 70 21.71 -19.58 3.02
N GLU A 71 21.78 -20.88 3.14
CA GLU A 71 22.96 -21.51 3.72
C GLU A 71 24.08 -21.48 2.69
N ASP A 72 25.25 -21.14 3.14
CA ASP A 72 26.44 -21.12 2.28
C ASP A 72 26.99 -22.53 2.02
#